data_31984dfe21db3dca92c79c9bdfaaae65
#
_entry.id   31984dfe21db3dca92c79c9bdfaaae65
#
_cell.length_a   1.000
_cell.length_b   1.000
_cell.length_c   1.000
_cell.angle_alpha   90.00
_cell.angle_beta   90.00
_cell.angle_gamma   90.00
#
_symmetry.space_group_name_H-M   'P 1'
#
loop_
_entity.id
_entity.type
_entity.pdbx_description
1 polymer ?
#
loop_
_entity_poly.entity_id
_entity_poly.type
_entity_poly.pdbx_seq_one_letter_code
_entity_poly.pdbx_strand_id
1 'polypeptide(L)'
;MLTRHDNAAPVRARLCRLALLASFLLGAWIGTASGAVRTGTINDDLFLAGTSVDVYATVMGDLFAAAGWLNINSDVADNLVAGGGMADIAGKIQDDLIIAAGILDVAGSTGDNLVAAGGVVTVDGKVGRKLFAAAGRLRLGRNTTVARDAWLAAGAADLDGAIGGNVTIAAGSVVLRGRIEGNVEVTAFSLDVADGAVITGDLVFRGPEPPEVAPGARVAGKIEHLMEAPADREATDAADDGWPHMFWLIITLGLGLLLDVIMPRYLHVAGRRLVEQPFSCFGLGLAVLVTTPVIIVVLIISVLGLAIGIAGIAAYGALLLLGPVVALFGLNDFVLARLLPAAIRTPARRRLAFVAALLLLSLLTRLPYVGTPLVWVVTVTGLGAATWQLYDSIRAEPARPYAPDQSPARS
;
A
#
# COMPACT_ATOMS: atom_id res chain seq x y z
N MET A 1 50.72 9.91 18.74
CA MET A 1 49.96 9.32 19.87
C MET A 1 48.67 10.13 20.00
N LEU A 2 47.60 9.68 19.32
CA LEU A 2 46.25 10.22 19.49
C LEU A 2 45.30 9.09 19.14
N THR A 3 44.71 8.53 20.20
CA THR A 3 43.75 7.41 20.19
C THR A 3 42.41 7.92 19.68
N ARG A 4 41.96 7.39 18.56
CA ARG A 4 40.62 7.59 18.01
C ARG A 4 39.68 6.60 18.65
N HIS A 5 38.89 7.03 19.61
CA HIS A 5 37.81 6.25 20.22
C HIS A 5 36.73 5.94 19.15
N ASP A 6 36.59 4.66 18.83
CA ASP A 6 35.47 4.13 18.04
C ASP A 6 34.20 4.05 18.91
N ASN A 7 33.31 5.07 18.75
CA ASN A 7 32.03 5.15 19.43
C ASN A 7 30.86 4.46 18.69
N ALA A 8 31.16 3.54 17.74
CA ALA A 8 30.10 2.91 16.92
C ALA A 8 29.49 1.63 17.51
N ALA A 9 30.14 0.99 18.47
CA ALA A 9 29.69 -0.24 19.10
C ALA A 9 28.43 -0.11 19.99
N PRO A 10 28.24 0.95 20.80
CA PRO A 10 27.10 1.03 21.71
C PRO A 10 25.77 1.33 21.02
N VAL A 11 25.77 1.97 19.83
CA VAL A 11 24.53 2.33 19.12
C VAL A 11 23.89 1.12 18.46
N ARG A 12 24.68 0.21 17.90
CA ARG A 12 24.16 -1.04 17.30
C ARG A 12 23.59 -1.99 18.34
N ALA A 13 24.23 -2.11 19.50
CA ALA A 13 23.73 -2.93 20.61
C ALA A 13 22.44 -2.35 21.21
N ARG A 14 22.26 -1.04 21.20
CA ARG A 14 21.03 -0.38 21.66
C ARG A 14 19.89 -0.56 20.66
N LEU A 15 20.14 -0.48 19.36
CA LEU A 15 19.14 -0.72 18.31
C LEU A 15 18.70 -2.20 18.27
N CYS A 16 19.60 -3.16 18.39
CA CYS A 16 19.24 -4.57 18.53
C CYS A 16 18.44 -4.86 19.81
N ARG A 17 18.79 -4.24 20.92
CA ARG A 17 18.03 -4.38 22.18
C ARG A 17 16.66 -3.71 22.12
N LEU A 18 16.54 -2.56 21.44
CA LEU A 18 15.26 -1.91 21.20
C LEU A 18 14.37 -2.71 20.22
N ALA A 19 14.95 -3.29 19.17
CA ALA A 19 14.23 -4.18 18.27
C ALA A 19 13.78 -5.48 18.94
N LEU A 20 14.61 -6.07 19.81
CA LEU A 20 14.27 -7.24 20.62
C LEU A 20 13.24 -6.89 21.72
N LEU A 21 13.36 -5.73 22.35
CA LEU A 21 12.37 -5.24 23.34
C LEU A 21 11.04 -4.90 22.67
N ALA A 22 11.05 -4.29 21.48
CA ALA A 22 9.84 -4.06 20.71
C ALA A 22 9.18 -5.38 20.27
N SER A 23 9.97 -6.37 19.81
CA SER A 23 9.48 -7.71 19.48
C SER A 23 8.94 -8.46 20.72
N PHE A 24 9.57 -8.29 21.87
CA PHE A 24 9.15 -8.90 23.12
C PHE A 24 7.92 -8.21 23.72
N LEU A 25 7.82 -6.88 23.60
CA LEU A 25 6.64 -6.11 24.00
C LEU A 25 5.45 -6.38 23.07
N LEU A 26 5.66 -6.49 21.74
CA LEU A 26 4.61 -6.95 20.83
C LEU A 26 4.22 -8.42 21.11
N GLY A 27 5.17 -9.29 21.41
CA GLY A 27 4.90 -10.71 21.71
C GLY A 27 4.25 -10.95 23.06
N ALA A 28 4.46 -10.09 24.04
CA ALA A 28 3.91 -10.24 25.39
C ALA A 28 2.43 -9.77 25.50
N TRP A 29 1.95 -9.01 24.51
CA TRP A 29 0.56 -8.54 24.44
C TRP A 29 -0.34 -9.35 23.51
N ILE A 30 0.23 -10.23 22.68
CA ILE A 30 -0.53 -11.21 21.90
C ILE A 30 -0.81 -12.41 22.82
N GLY A 31 -1.78 -12.25 23.70
CA GLY A 31 -2.40 -13.40 24.33
C GLY A 31 -2.99 -14.25 23.20
N THR A 32 -2.47 -15.47 23.01
CA THR A 32 -3.01 -16.46 22.08
C THR A 32 -4.41 -16.86 22.55
N ALA A 33 -5.41 -16.03 22.28
CA ALA A 33 -6.79 -16.33 22.57
C ALA A 33 -7.37 -17.12 21.40
N SER A 34 -7.26 -18.43 21.49
CA SER A 34 -8.12 -19.31 20.74
C SER A 34 -9.55 -19.14 21.26
N GLY A 35 -10.45 -18.53 20.49
CA GLY A 35 -11.84 -18.31 20.85
C GLY A 35 -12.07 -17.28 21.95
N ALA A 36 -11.54 -16.06 21.84
CA ALA A 36 -11.81 -15.01 22.81
C ALA A 36 -13.25 -14.49 22.64
N VAL A 37 -14.15 -14.93 23.49
CA VAL A 37 -15.47 -14.32 23.70
C VAL A 37 -15.32 -13.26 24.78
N ARG A 38 -15.65 -12.00 24.47
CA ARG A 38 -15.64 -10.88 25.41
C ARG A 38 -17.05 -10.41 25.67
N THR A 39 -17.45 -10.40 26.95
CA THR A 39 -18.76 -9.92 27.42
C THR A 39 -18.57 -8.88 28.51
N GLY A 40 -19.52 -7.96 28.64
CA GLY A 40 -19.47 -6.87 29.63
C GLY A 40 -19.06 -5.54 29.02
N THR A 41 -18.63 -4.58 29.85
CA THR A 41 -18.16 -3.25 29.41
C THR A 41 -16.66 -3.13 29.66
N ILE A 42 -15.94 -2.67 28.66
CA ILE A 42 -14.48 -2.41 28.70
C ILE A 42 -14.32 -0.89 28.59
N ASN A 43 -13.74 -0.27 29.61
CA ASN A 43 -13.62 1.19 29.72
C ASN A 43 -12.32 1.75 29.10
N ASP A 44 -11.67 1.02 28.22
CA ASP A 44 -10.40 1.37 27.59
C ASP A 44 -10.32 0.72 26.20
N ASP A 45 -9.24 0.96 25.47
CA ASP A 45 -8.97 0.34 24.18
C ASP A 45 -8.85 -1.18 24.31
N LEU A 46 -9.35 -1.90 23.31
CA LEU A 46 -9.33 -3.35 23.30
C LEU A 46 -8.56 -3.88 22.08
N PHE A 47 -7.55 -4.71 22.35
CA PHE A 47 -6.74 -5.38 21.33
C PHE A 47 -6.98 -6.88 21.37
N LEU A 48 -7.41 -7.47 20.28
CA LEU A 48 -7.71 -8.88 20.16
C LEU A 48 -7.04 -9.48 18.91
N ALA A 49 -6.43 -10.65 19.09
CA ALA A 49 -5.90 -11.43 17.99
C ALA A 49 -6.09 -12.93 18.23
N GLY A 50 -6.45 -13.70 17.21
CA GLY A 50 -6.64 -15.13 17.35
C GLY A 50 -7.08 -15.83 16.06
N THR A 51 -7.32 -17.12 16.17
CA THR A 51 -7.90 -17.90 15.06
C THR A 51 -9.37 -17.53 14.85
N SER A 52 -10.12 -17.39 15.95
CA SER A 52 -11.49 -16.92 16.02
C SER A 52 -11.60 -15.91 17.15
N VAL A 53 -12.26 -14.79 16.87
CA VAL A 53 -12.51 -13.72 17.84
C VAL A 53 -13.99 -13.35 17.78
N ASP A 54 -14.67 -13.53 18.90
CA ASP A 54 -16.05 -13.12 19.09
C ASP A 54 -16.11 -12.01 20.14
N VAL A 55 -16.71 -10.86 19.80
CA VAL A 55 -16.81 -9.69 20.68
C VAL A 55 -18.28 -9.33 20.89
N TYR A 56 -18.72 -9.42 22.15
CA TYR A 56 -20.06 -9.02 22.59
C TYR A 56 -20.00 -7.95 23.69
N ALA A 57 -18.80 -7.48 24.01
CA ALA A 57 -18.58 -6.47 25.05
C ALA A 57 -18.77 -5.07 24.46
N THR A 58 -19.37 -4.16 25.23
CA THR A 58 -19.33 -2.72 24.91
C THR A 58 -17.91 -2.21 25.15
N VAL A 59 -17.29 -1.58 24.16
CA VAL A 59 -15.95 -0.99 24.24
C VAL A 59 -16.08 0.52 24.28
N MET A 60 -15.55 1.16 25.32
CA MET A 60 -15.65 2.62 25.49
C MET A 60 -14.48 3.38 24.84
N GLY A 61 -13.50 2.69 24.30
CA GLY A 61 -12.38 3.20 23.52
C GLY A 61 -12.37 2.59 22.12
N ASP A 62 -11.17 2.52 21.52
CA ASP A 62 -10.92 1.89 20.22
C ASP A 62 -10.92 0.36 20.33
N LEU A 63 -11.40 -0.32 19.28
CA LEU A 63 -11.30 -1.76 19.14
C LEU A 63 -10.39 -2.13 17.98
N PHE A 64 -9.31 -2.85 18.29
CA PHE A 64 -8.40 -3.43 17.30
C PHE A 64 -8.53 -4.95 17.30
N ALA A 65 -8.95 -5.55 16.18
CA ALA A 65 -9.19 -6.97 16.10
C ALA A 65 -8.59 -7.61 14.84
N ALA A 66 -7.90 -8.76 15.01
CA ALA A 66 -7.37 -9.53 13.90
C ALA A 66 -7.61 -11.03 14.11
N ALA A 67 -8.29 -11.70 13.16
CA ALA A 67 -8.58 -13.12 13.30
C ALA A 67 -8.80 -13.81 11.95
N GLY A 68 -8.66 -15.15 11.93
CA GLY A 68 -9.13 -15.94 10.80
C GLY A 68 -10.64 -15.81 10.62
N TRP A 69 -11.38 -15.83 11.74
CA TRP A 69 -12.82 -15.62 11.82
C TRP A 69 -13.11 -14.53 12.86
N LEU A 70 -13.79 -13.49 12.45
CA LEU A 70 -14.06 -12.32 13.28
C LEU A 70 -15.58 -12.06 13.32
N ASN A 71 -16.15 -12.04 14.52
CA ASN A 71 -17.54 -11.70 14.75
C ASN A 71 -17.61 -10.60 15.80
N ILE A 72 -18.01 -9.40 15.40
CA ILE A 72 -18.14 -8.23 16.26
C ILE A 72 -19.60 -7.81 16.29
N ASN A 73 -20.27 -8.19 17.38
CA ASN A 73 -21.63 -7.79 17.68
C ASN A 73 -21.65 -7.00 19.00
N SER A 74 -21.03 -5.83 18.94
CA SER A 74 -20.80 -4.99 20.12
C SER A 74 -20.85 -3.52 19.76
N ASP A 75 -21.16 -2.66 20.75
CA ASP A 75 -21.08 -1.22 20.62
C ASP A 75 -19.63 -0.77 20.92
N VAL A 76 -19.03 0.00 20.00
CA VAL A 76 -17.72 0.62 20.13
C VAL A 76 -17.89 2.13 20.15
N ALA A 77 -17.41 2.78 21.21
CA ALA A 77 -17.63 4.21 21.42
C ALA A 77 -16.72 5.09 20.54
N ASP A 78 -15.58 4.59 20.12
CA ASP A 78 -14.64 5.26 19.23
C ASP A 78 -14.50 4.46 17.91
N ASN A 79 -13.29 4.16 17.47
CA ASN A 79 -13.03 3.53 16.19
C ASN A 79 -12.97 1.99 16.29
N LEU A 80 -13.32 1.32 15.19
CA LEU A 80 -13.05 -0.09 14.99
C LEU A 80 -12.07 -0.28 13.82
N VAL A 81 -10.93 -0.89 14.12
CA VAL A 81 -9.94 -1.32 13.12
C VAL A 81 -9.82 -2.83 13.16
N ALA A 82 -10.18 -3.49 12.06
CA ALA A 82 -10.23 -4.95 12.05
C ALA A 82 -9.69 -5.56 10.76
N GLY A 83 -9.23 -6.82 10.86
CA GLY A 83 -8.77 -7.57 9.69
C GLY A 83 -8.88 -9.07 9.88
N GLY A 84 -9.24 -9.78 8.78
CA GLY A 84 -9.39 -11.22 8.90
C GLY A 84 -9.64 -12.00 7.61
N GLY A 85 -9.82 -13.31 7.77
CA GLY A 85 -10.27 -14.16 6.67
C GLY A 85 -11.74 -13.93 6.36
N MET A 86 -12.60 -14.06 7.36
CA MET A 86 -14.03 -13.73 7.35
C MET A 86 -14.36 -12.79 8.50
N ALA A 87 -15.17 -11.78 8.25
CA ALA A 87 -15.59 -10.83 9.25
C ALA A 87 -17.07 -10.49 9.13
N ASP A 88 -17.76 -10.52 10.26
CA ASP A 88 -19.15 -10.15 10.43
C ASP A 88 -19.24 -9.05 11.49
N ILE A 89 -19.76 -7.90 11.10
CA ILE A 89 -19.86 -6.70 11.94
C ILE A 89 -21.32 -6.30 12.05
N ALA A 90 -21.92 -6.55 13.20
CA ALA A 90 -23.34 -6.25 13.46
C ALA A 90 -23.56 -5.15 14.51
N GLY A 91 -22.51 -4.71 15.20
CA GLY A 91 -22.59 -3.72 16.26
C GLY A 91 -22.71 -2.26 15.79
N LYS A 92 -22.71 -1.35 16.75
CA LYS A 92 -22.69 0.08 16.50
C LYS A 92 -21.32 0.65 16.79
N ILE A 93 -20.66 1.20 15.78
CA ILE A 93 -19.39 1.93 15.89
C ILE A 93 -19.73 3.42 15.87
N GLN A 94 -19.29 4.19 16.86
CA GLN A 94 -19.68 5.59 16.96
C GLN A 94 -18.90 6.50 16.01
N ASP A 95 -17.62 6.18 15.75
CA ASP A 95 -16.77 6.94 14.85
C ASP A 95 -16.47 6.14 13.55
N ASP A 96 -15.22 5.87 13.24
CA ASP A 96 -14.80 5.23 11.98
C ASP A 96 -14.75 3.71 12.09
N LEU A 97 -15.14 3.02 11.01
CA LEU A 97 -14.90 1.59 10.80
C LEU A 97 -13.91 1.39 9.66
N ILE A 98 -12.75 0.81 9.96
CA ILE A 98 -11.72 0.44 8.99
C ILE A 98 -11.54 -1.06 9.03
N ILE A 99 -11.88 -1.75 7.94
CA ILE A 99 -11.86 -3.21 7.94
C ILE A 99 -11.41 -3.80 6.61
N ALA A 100 -10.61 -4.88 6.70
CA ALA A 100 -10.21 -5.67 5.54
C ALA A 100 -10.40 -7.16 5.81
N ALA A 101 -11.13 -7.87 4.94
CA ALA A 101 -11.32 -9.31 5.08
C ALA A 101 -11.48 -10.01 3.71
N GLY A 102 -11.22 -11.31 3.65
CA GLY A 102 -11.50 -12.09 2.45
C GLY A 102 -12.99 -12.05 2.09
N ILE A 103 -13.85 -12.29 3.09
CA ILE A 103 -15.31 -12.12 3.03
C ILE A 103 -15.70 -11.21 4.18
N LEU A 104 -16.41 -10.13 3.87
CA LEU A 104 -16.83 -9.10 4.82
C LEU A 104 -18.34 -8.87 4.73
N ASP A 105 -19.01 -8.92 5.87
CA ASP A 105 -20.41 -8.54 6.04
C ASP A 105 -20.51 -7.43 7.10
N VAL A 106 -21.08 -6.29 6.75
CA VAL A 106 -21.29 -5.15 7.64
C VAL A 106 -22.77 -4.84 7.71
N ALA A 107 -23.44 -5.39 8.71
CA ALA A 107 -24.87 -5.14 8.99
C ALA A 107 -25.09 -4.08 10.07
N GLY A 108 -24.03 -3.68 10.77
CA GLY A 108 -24.07 -2.69 11.84
C GLY A 108 -24.19 -1.24 11.37
N SER A 109 -23.94 -0.30 12.28
CA SER A 109 -23.94 1.12 11.97
C SER A 109 -22.61 1.78 12.32
N THR A 110 -22.15 2.68 11.44
CA THR A 110 -20.96 3.50 11.64
C THR A 110 -21.39 4.95 11.72
N GLY A 111 -20.94 5.66 12.74
CA GLY A 111 -21.32 7.07 12.98
C GLY A 111 -20.64 8.02 11.99
N ASP A 112 -19.39 7.76 11.63
CA ASP A 112 -18.62 8.55 10.67
C ASP A 112 -18.36 7.76 9.37
N ASN A 113 -17.11 7.38 9.09
CA ASN A 113 -16.75 6.82 7.81
C ASN A 113 -16.63 5.29 7.89
N LEU A 114 -16.98 4.62 6.80
CA LEU A 114 -16.70 3.21 6.59
C LEU A 114 -15.64 3.05 5.50
N VAL A 115 -14.52 2.40 5.84
CA VAL A 115 -13.48 1.98 4.90
C VAL A 115 -13.44 0.46 4.89
N ALA A 116 -13.86 -0.15 3.79
CA ALA A 116 -14.00 -1.60 3.65
C ALA A 116 -13.20 -2.13 2.46
N ALA A 117 -12.44 -3.20 2.66
CA ALA A 117 -11.72 -3.88 1.57
C ALA A 117 -11.86 -5.40 1.66
N GLY A 118 -12.00 -6.08 0.51
CA GLY A 118 -12.10 -7.54 0.53
C GLY A 118 -12.25 -8.23 -0.82
N GLY A 119 -12.30 -9.56 -0.77
CA GLY A 119 -12.70 -10.36 -1.96
C GLY A 119 -14.19 -10.21 -2.26
N VAL A 120 -15.02 -10.38 -1.24
CA VAL A 120 -16.47 -10.14 -1.26
C VAL A 120 -16.80 -9.21 -0.10
N VAL A 121 -17.42 -8.08 -0.39
CA VAL A 121 -17.85 -7.09 0.61
C VAL A 121 -19.34 -6.86 0.46
N THR A 122 -20.09 -7.11 1.55
CA THR A 122 -21.50 -6.78 1.67
C THR A 122 -21.65 -5.71 2.76
N VAL A 123 -22.34 -4.63 2.44
CA VAL A 123 -22.74 -3.62 3.41
C VAL A 123 -24.28 -3.57 3.41
N ASP A 124 -24.88 -3.82 4.55
CA ASP A 124 -26.35 -3.74 4.72
C ASP A 124 -26.73 -2.95 5.99
N GLY A 125 -25.89 -1.97 6.33
CA GLY A 125 -25.99 -1.15 7.52
C GLY A 125 -25.98 0.35 7.23
N LYS A 126 -25.85 1.17 8.29
CA LYS A 126 -25.88 2.63 8.20
C LYS A 126 -24.47 3.22 8.28
N VAL A 127 -24.14 4.13 7.37
CA VAL A 127 -22.87 4.89 7.35
C VAL A 127 -23.21 6.37 7.52
N GLY A 128 -22.78 6.93 8.65
CA GLY A 128 -23.15 8.30 9.05
C GLY A 128 -22.53 9.39 8.19
N ARG A 129 -21.41 9.09 7.48
CA ARG A 129 -20.79 10.07 6.57
C ARG A 129 -20.42 9.45 5.24
N LYS A 130 -19.22 8.94 5.08
CA LYS A 130 -18.67 8.53 3.77
C LYS A 130 -18.38 7.04 3.73
N LEU A 131 -18.57 6.45 2.55
CA LEU A 131 -18.23 5.07 2.28
C LEU A 131 -17.06 4.99 1.29
N PHE A 132 -16.00 4.27 1.67
CA PHE A 132 -14.92 3.86 0.80
C PHE A 132 -14.88 2.34 0.76
N ALA A 133 -15.15 1.74 -0.38
CA ALA A 133 -15.16 0.29 -0.49
C ALA A 133 -14.37 -0.19 -1.71
N ALA A 134 -13.53 -1.22 -1.51
CA ALA A 134 -12.79 -1.90 -2.57
C ALA A 134 -12.98 -3.41 -2.49
N ALA A 135 -13.47 -4.05 -3.56
CA ALA A 135 -13.77 -5.49 -3.52
C ALA A 135 -13.68 -6.18 -4.90
N GLY A 136 -13.48 -7.49 -4.90
CA GLY A 136 -13.76 -8.29 -6.09
C GLY A 136 -15.26 -8.25 -6.46
N ARG A 137 -16.12 -8.45 -5.45
CA ARG A 137 -17.58 -8.24 -5.56
C ARG A 137 -18.05 -7.37 -4.40
N LEU A 138 -18.69 -6.26 -4.74
CA LEU A 138 -19.27 -5.32 -3.78
C LEU A 138 -20.80 -5.36 -3.86
N ARG A 139 -21.46 -5.47 -2.72
CA ARG A 139 -22.89 -5.34 -2.61
C ARG A 139 -23.28 -4.35 -1.52
N LEU A 140 -24.00 -3.29 -1.89
CA LEU A 140 -24.70 -2.43 -0.95
C LEU A 140 -26.15 -2.90 -0.88
N GLY A 141 -26.53 -3.51 0.25
CA GLY A 141 -27.87 -4.07 0.45
C GLY A 141 -28.96 -2.99 0.55
N ARG A 142 -30.22 -3.42 0.57
CA ARG A 142 -31.37 -2.48 0.61
C ARG A 142 -31.45 -1.67 1.90
N ASN A 143 -30.89 -2.17 3.01
CA ASN A 143 -30.85 -1.47 4.29
C ASN A 143 -29.65 -0.51 4.38
N THR A 144 -28.74 -0.54 3.39
CA THR A 144 -27.61 0.39 3.36
C THR A 144 -28.09 1.81 3.21
N THR A 145 -27.65 2.66 4.12
CA THR A 145 -27.83 4.11 4.02
C THR A 145 -26.47 4.78 4.23
N VAL A 146 -26.01 5.56 3.25
CA VAL A 146 -24.80 6.39 3.35
C VAL A 146 -25.24 7.85 3.36
N ALA A 147 -24.94 8.58 4.44
CA ALA A 147 -25.45 9.93 4.59
C ALA A 147 -24.82 10.96 3.64
N ARG A 148 -23.59 10.68 3.14
CA ARG A 148 -22.85 11.53 2.20
C ARG A 148 -22.36 10.73 1.00
N ASP A 149 -21.10 10.94 0.61
CA ASP A 149 -20.53 10.44 -0.62
C ASP A 149 -20.03 8.98 -0.50
N ALA A 150 -20.00 8.28 -1.63
CA ALA A 150 -19.41 6.95 -1.72
C ALA A 150 -18.37 6.86 -2.85
N TRP A 151 -17.21 6.26 -2.54
CA TRP A 151 -16.14 5.92 -3.48
C TRP A 151 -15.98 4.41 -3.52
N LEU A 152 -16.28 3.82 -4.67
CA LEU A 152 -16.39 2.38 -4.82
C LEU A 152 -15.47 1.87 -5.93
N ALA A 153 -14.70 0.82 -5.64
CA ALA A 153 -13.90 0.11 -6.63
C ALA A 153 -14.22 -1.39 -6.58
N ALA A 154 -14.62 -2.00 -7.69
CA ALA A 154 -14.99 -3.41 -7.67
C ALA A 154 -14.80 -4.12 -9.02
N GLY A 155 -14.67 -5.47 -9.00
CA GLY A 155 -14.89 -6.26 -10.22
C GLY A 155 -16.35 -6.19 -10.67
N ALA A 156 -17.29 -6.38 -9.73
CA ALA A 156 -18.73 -6.22 -9.92
C ALA A 156 -19.33 -5.50 -8.72
N ALA A 157 -20.21 -4.51 -8.96
CA ALA A 157 -20.87 -3.71 -7.94
C ALA A 157 -22.40 -3.76 -8.09
N ASP A 158 -23.09 -4.15 -7.02
CA ASP A 158 -24.56 -4.14 -6.89
C ASP A 158 -24.95 -3.10 -5.83
N LEU A 159 -25.69 -2.05 -6.21
CA LEU A 159 -26.10 -0.96 -5.34
C LEU A 159 -27.62 -0.91 -5.21
N ASP A 160 -28.12 -1.48 -4.10
CA ASP A 160 -29.57 -1.49 -3.78
C ASP A 160 -29.94 -0.44 -2.71
N GLY A 161 -28.94 0.11 -2.00
CA GLY A 161 -29.14 1.02 -0.87
C GLY A 161 -29.38 2.49 -1.24
N ALA A 162 -29.45 3.36 -0.23
CA ALA A 162 -29.62 4.79 -0.38
C ALA A 162 -28.32 5.55 -0.08
N ILE A 163 -27.93 6.48 -0.95
CA ILE A 163 -26.74 7.32 -0.79
C ILE A 163 -27.17 8.78 -0.93
N GLY A 164 -26.93 9.57 0.14
CA GLY A 164 -27.35 10.96 0.23
C GLY A 164 -26.43 11.97 -0.47
N GLY A 165 -25.30 11.55 -0.99
CA GLY A 165 -24.33 12.40 -1.69
C GLY A 165 -23.95 11.85 -3.06
N ASN A 166 -22.75 12.24 -3.53
CA ASN A 166 -22.22 11.81 -4.80
C ASN A 166 -21.66 10.40 -4.73
N VAL A 167 -21.69 9.70 -5.86
CA VAL A 167 -21.14 8.35 -5.99
C VAL A 167 -20.13 8.31 -7.12
N THR A 168 -18.92 7.88 -6.81
CA THR A 168 -17.87 7.60 -7.81
C THR A 168 -17.59 6.11 -7.79
N ILE A 169 -17.73 5.45 -8.93
CA ILE A 169 -17.56 4.00 -9.07
C ILE A 169 -16.58 3.70 -10.20
N ALA A 170 -15.59 2.86 -9.90
CA ALA A 170 -14.75 2.22 -10.89
C ALA A 170 -14.95 0.70 -10.80
N ALA A 171 -15.52 0.06 -11.83
CA ALA A 171 -15.82 -1.37 -11.77
C ALA A 171 -15.79 -2.05 -13.15
N GLY A 172 -15.81 -3.39 -13.17
CA GLY A 172 -16.06 -4.14 -14.41
C GLY A 172 -17.52 -4.05 -14.83
N SER A 173 -18.44 -4.28 -13.91
CA SER A 173 -19.88 -4.16 -14.13
C SER A 173 -20.57 -3.51 -12.94
N VAL A 174 -21.59 -2.71 -13.20
CA VAL A 174 -22.35 -1.98 -12.17
C VAL A 174 -23.84 -2.17 -12.40
N VAL A 175 -24.57 -2.50 -11.33
CA VAL A 175 -26.02 -2.55 -11.31
C VAL A 175 -26.54 -1.59 -10.24
N LEU A 176 -27.29 -0.57 -10.64
CA LEU A 176 -27.91 0.44 -9.75
C LEU A 176 -29.39 0.15 -9.62
N ARG A 177 -29.85 -0.10 -8.38
CA ARG A 177 -31.28 -0.26 -8.02
C ARG A 177 -31.72 0.69 -6.93
N GLY A 178 -30.76 1.29 -6.25
CA GLY A 178 -30.99 2.14 -5.08
C GLY A 178 -31.33 3.59 -5.42
N ARG A 179 -31.37 4.42 -4.37
CA ARG A 179 -31.58 5.87 -4.45
C ARG A 179 -30.26 6.61 -4.24
N ILE A 180 -29.92 7.51 -5.14
CA ILE A 180 -28.75 8.39 -5.04
C ILE A 180 -29.19 9.83 -5.17
N GLU A 181 -28.94 10.66 -4.14
CA GLU A 181 -29.39 12.06 -4.11
C GLU A 181 -28.40 13.03 -4.78
N GLY A 182 -27.15 12.60 -5.00
CA GLY A 182 -26.12 13.37 -5.69
C GLY A 182 -25.90 12.94 -7.13
N ASN A 183 -24.75 13.36 -7.66
CA ASN A 183 -24.27 12.95 -8.98
C ASN A 183 -23.66 11.55 -8.92
N VAL A 184 -23.76 10.84 -10.04
CA VAL A 184 -23.20 9.50 -10.18
C VAL A 184 -22.18 9.51 -11.31
N GLU A 185 -20.93 9.19 -11.00
CA GLU A 185 -19.86 9.01 -11.95
C GLU A 185 -19.44 7.56 -11.95
N VAL A 186 -19.61 6.89 -13.09
CA VAL A 186 -19.31 5.47 -13.25
C VAL A 186 -18.32 5.27 -14.37
N THR A 187 -17.21 4.58 -14.08
CA THR A 187 -16.29 4.05 -15.08
C THR A 187 -16.40 2.53 -15.07
N ALA A 188 -16.97 1.92 -16.08
CA ALA A 188 -17.18 0.47 -16.14
C ALA A 188 -17.33 -0.04 -17.57
N PHE A 189 -17.21 -1.37 -17.76
CA PHE A 189 -17.55 -1.99 -19.04
C PHE A 189 -19.06 -1.99 -19.31
N SER A 190 -19.87 -2.19 -18.25
CA SER A 190 -21.31 -2.18 -18.35
C SER A 190 -21.95 -1.50 -17.14
N LEU A 191 -23.01 -0.72 -17.41
CA LEU A 191 -23.85 -0.08 -16.41
C LEU A 191 -25.31 -0.39 -16.70
N ASP A 192 -25.97 -1.04 -15.73
CA ASP A 192 -27.40 -1.30 -15.74
C ASP A 192 -28.07 -0.44 -14.65
N VAL A 193 -28.89 0.51 -15.04
CA VAL A 193 -29.76 1.31 -14.16
C VAL A 193 -31.12 0.64 -14.15
N ALA A 194 -31.34 -0.24 -13.19
CA ALA A 194 -32.47 -1.12 -13.13
C ALA A 194 -33.76 -0.39 -12.70
N ASP A 195 -34.87 -1.09 -12.85
CA ASP A 195 -36.19 -0.58 -12.49
C ASP A 195 -36.27 -0.13 -11.02
N GLY A 196 -36.84 1.05 -10.80
CA GLY A 196 -36.96 1.62 -9.46
C GLY A 196 -35.74 2.42 -8.98
N ALA A 197 -34.64 2.40 -9.71
CA ALA A 197 -33.49 3.24 -9.41
C ALA A 197 -33.85 4.74 -9.50
N VAL A 198 -33.37 5.55 -8.55
CA VAL A 198 -33.60 7.00 -8.53
C VAL A 198 -32.28 7.73 -8.35
N ILE A 199 -31.90 8.52 -9.36
CA ILE A 199 -30.73 9.39 -9.33
C ILE A 199 -31.25 10.83 -9.43
N THR A 200 -30.96 11.67 -8.42
CA THR A 200 -31.44 13.04 -8.40
C THR A 200 -30.50 14.01 -9.12
N GLY A 201 -29.21 13.69 -9.17
CA GLY A 201 -28.20 14.45 -9.89
C GLY A 201 -27.96 13.96 -11.31
N ASP A 202 -26.81 14.32 -11.86
CA ASP A 202 -26.35 13.90 -13.18
C ASP A 202 -25.77 12.49 -13.12
N LEU A 203 -25.93 11.74 -14.23
CA LEU A 203 -25.28 10.43 -14.43
C LEU A 203 -24.23 10.56 -15.54
N VAL A 204 -22.96 10.48 -15.15
CA VAL A 204 -21.84 10.45 -16.10
C VAL A 204 -21.32 9.02 -16.16
N PHE A 205 -21.44 8.40 -17.31
CA PHE A 205 -20.95 7.05 -17.55
C PHE A 205 -19.80 7.05 -18.56
N ARG A 206 -18.68 6.48 -18.16
CA ARG A 206 -17.51 6.21 -19.01
C ARG A 206 -17.42 4.71 -19.27
N GLY A 207 -17.68 4.31 -20.50
CA GLY A 207 -17.64 2.91 -20.90
C GLY A 207 -17.78 2.71 -22.42
N PRO A 208 -17.49 1.48 -22.91
CA PRO A 208 -17.49 1.18 -24.35
C PRO A 208 -18.89 1.20 -24.96
N GLU A 209 -19.92 0.86 -24.19
CA GLU A 209 -21.30 0.80 -24.64
C GLU A 209 -22.16 1.76 -23.82
N PRO A 210 -23.25 2.32 -24.37
CA PRO A 210 -24.15 3.19 -23.62
C PRO A 210 -24.77 2.45 -22.42
N PRO A 211 -25.08 3.19 -21.31
CA PRO A 211 -25.70 2.57 -20.15
C PRO A 211 -27.09 2.05 -20.47
N GLU A 212 -27.44 0.87 -19.96
CA GLU A 212 -28.78 0.32 -20.03
C GLU A 212 -29.64 0.96 -18.94
N VAL A 213 -30.66 1.71 -19.33
CA VAL A 213 -31.55 2.40 -18.38
C VAL A 213 -32.96 1.84 -18.52
N ALA A 214 -33.43 1.16 -17.46
CA ALA A 214 -34.78 0.57 -17.45
C ALA A 214 -35.88 1.64 -17.51
N PRO A 215 -37.05 1.36 -18.10
CA PRO A 215 -38.14 2.31 -18.24
C PRO A 215 -38.68 2.88 -16.91
N GLY A 216 -38.53 2.13 -15.81
CA GLY A 216 -38.95 2.55 -14.48
C GLY A 216 -37.86 3.27 -13.68
N ALA A 217 -36.64 3.39 -14.22
CA ALA A 217 -35.58 4.17 -13.60
C ALA A 217 -35.82 5.69 -13.80
N ARG A 218 -35.41 6.47 -12.81
CA ARG A 218 -35.54 7.96 -12.83
C ARG A 218 -34.18 8.59 -12.64
N VAL A 219 -33.70 9.28 -13.66
CA VAL A 219 -32.55 10.19 -13.60
C VAL A 219 -33.07 11.61 -13.79
N ALA A 220 -32.99 12.43 -12.75
CA ALA A 220 -33.53 13.80 -12.80
C ALA A 220 -32.58 14.76 -13.52
N GLY A 221 -31.31 14.51 -13.47
CA GLY A 221 -30.27 15.27 -14.16
C GLY A 221 -30.02 14.78 -15.58
N LYS A 222 -28.86 15.16 -16.12
CA LYS A 222 -28.42 14.74 -17.46
C LYS A 222 -27.80 13.34 -17.39
N ILE A 223 -28.03 12.55 -18.44
CA ILE A 223 -27.27 11.33 -18.69
C ILE A 223 -26.23 11.66 -19.74
N GLU A 224 -24.97 11.59 -19.36
CA GLU A 224 -23.84 11.80 -20.24
C GLU A 224 -23.07 10.50 -20.41
N HIS A 225 -22.99 10.02 -21.64
CA HIS A 225 -22.18 8.86 -21.98
C HIS A 225 -20.90 9.32 -22.68
N LEU A 226 -19.78 9.11 -22.01
CA LEU A 226 -18.47 9.36 -22.53
C LEU A 226 -17.91 8.03 -23.06
N MET A 227 -17.88 7.88 -24.36
CA MET A 227 -17.31 6.71 -25.00
C MET A 227 -15.80 6.76 -24.81
N GLU A 228 -15.30 6.00 -23.83
CA GLU A 228 -13.88 5.84 -23.65
C GLU A 228 -13.38 4.85 -24.73
N ALA A 229 -12.90 5.40 -25.85
CA ALA A 229 -12.15 4.58 -26.79
C ALA A 229 -10.90 4.03 -26.09
N PRO A 230 -10.52 2.75 -26.27
CA PRO A 230 -9.39 2.14 -25.56
C PRO A 230 -8.04 2.82 -25.77
N ALA A 231 -7.98 3.83 -26.63
CA ALA A 231 -6.73 4.48 -27.08
C ALA A 231 -6.56 5.94 -26.62
N ASP A 232 -7.58 6.60 -26.05
CA ASP A 232 -7.51 8.06 -25.81
C ASP A 232 -7.14 8.45 -24.38
N ARG A 233 -6.70 7.51 -23.51
CA ARG A 233 -6.08 7.83 -22.23
C ARG A 233 -4.83 8.71 -22.36
N GLU A 234 -4.22 8.76 -23.56
CA GLU A 234 -2.99 9.53 -23.78
C GLU A 234 -3.20 11.04 -23.97
N ALA A 235 -4.42 11.51 -24.35
CA ALA A 235 -4.62 12.92 -24.71
C ALA A 235 -5.20 13.80 -23.59
N THR A 236 -5.99 13.25 -22.67
CA THR A 236 -6.60 14.03 -21.57
C THR A 236 -5.72 14.05 -20.32
N ASP A 237 -4.91 13.01 -20.12
CA ASP A 237 -3.97 12.90 -19.00
C ASP A 237 -2.76 13.83 -19.11
N ALA A 238 -2.49 14.39 -20.31
CA ALA A 238 -1.34 15.28 -20.52
C ALA A 238 -1.46 16.65 -19.81
N ALA A 239 -2.66 17.05 -19.37
CA ALA A 239 -2.89 18.30 -18.65
C ALA A 239 -2.94 18.13 -17.11
N ASP A 240 -3.28 16.94 -16.61
CA ASP A 240 -3.45 16.67 -15.17
C ASP A 240 -2.32 15.81 -14.56
N ASP A 241 -1.54 15.13 -15.40
CA ASP A 241 -0.46 14.23 -14.98
C ASP A 241 0.82 14.92 -14.49
N GLY A 242 0.89 16.24 -14.48
CA GLY A 242 2.06 16.97 -14.02
C GLY A 242 2.35 16.76 -12.54
N TRP A 243 1.33 16.68 -11.71
CA TRP A 243 1.46 16.61 -10.26
C TRP A 243 1.95 15.26 -9.74
N PRO A 244 1.40 14.10 -10.14
CA PRO A 244 1.92 12.81 -9.71
C PRO A 244 3.36 12.57 -10.15
N HIS A 245 3.72 12.97 -11.39
CA HIS A 245 5.09 12.89 -11.89
C HIS A 245 6.06 13.79 -11.09
N MET A 246 5.68 15.04 -10.82
CA MET A 246 6.48 15.95 -9.99
C MET A 246 6.63 15.42 -8.56
N PHE A 247 5.56 14.89 -7.97
CA PHE A 247 5.59 14.32 -6.63
C PHE A 247 6.53 13.11 -6.56
N TRP A 248 6.44 12.19 -7.54
CA TRP A 248 7.34 11.05 -7.64
C TRP A 248 8.81 11.48 -7.83
N LEU A 249 9.05 12.49 -8.67
CA LEU A 249 10.37 13.09 -8.89
C LEU A 249 10.96 13.67 -7.60
N ILE A 250 10.16 14.45 -6.86
CA ILE A 250 10.58 15.08 -5.60
C ILE A 250 10.90 14.01 -4.56
N ILE A 251 10.07 12.96 -4.42
CA ILE A 251 10.31 11.86 -3.49
C ILE A 251 11.60 11.12 -3.87
N THR A 252 11.77 10.76 -5.13
CA THR A 252 12.95 10.02 -5.60
C THR A 252 14.23 10.87 -5.46
N LEU A 253 14.14 12.17 -5.74
CA LEU A 253 15.24 13.10 -5.55
C LEU A 253 15.61 13.24 -4.06
N GLY A 254 14.61 13.49 -3.21
CA GLY A 254 14.81 13.63 -1.77
C GLY A 254 15.37 12.34 -1.15
N LEU A 255 14.81 11.21 -1.48
CA LEU A 255 15.29 9.90 -1.03
C LEU A 255 16.71 9.61 -1.52
N GLY A 256 17.02 9.89 -2.79
CA GLY A 256 18.36 9.69 -3.35
C GLY A 256 19.42 10.53 -2.67
N LEU A 257 19.14 11.84 -2.46
CA LEU A 257 20.05 12.73 -1.75
C LEU A 257 20.22 12.36 -0.28
N LEU A 258 19.14 11.97 0.38
CA LEU A 258 19.16 11.50 1.78
C LEU A 258 20.02 10.24 1.93
N LEU A 259 19.85 9.28 1.05
CA LEU A 259 20.62 8.03 1.07
C LEU A 259 22.10 8.25 0.72
N ASP A 260 22.41 9.20 -0.18
CA ASP A 260 23.81 9.56 -0.46
C ASP A 260 24.51 10.15 0.76
N VAL A 261 23.76 10.82 1.66
CA VAL A 261 24.29 11.35 2.92
C VAL A 261 24.39 10.27 3.99
N ILE A 262 23.36 9.44 4.16
CA ILE A 262 23.27 8.47 5.27
C ILE A 262 24.07 7.20 4.97
N MET A 263 24.00 6.70 3.73
CA MET A 263 24.58 5.41 3.35
C MET A 263 25.38 5.47 2.03
N PRO A 264 26.38 6.36 1.90
CA PRO A 264 27.10 6.55 0.63
C PRO A 264 27.81 5.26 0.18
N ARG A 265 28.35 4.49 1.13
CA ARG A 265 29.04 3.20 0.84
C ARG A 265 28.09 2.16 0.24
N TYR A 266 26.86 2.09 0.72
CA TYR A 266 25.85 1.16 0.21
C TYR A 266 25.52 1.45 -1.26
N LEU A 267 25.27 2.73 -1.59
CA LEU A 267 24.97 3.16 -2.95
C LEU A 267 26.13 2.91 -3.92
N HIS A 268 27.39 3.14 -3.48
CA HIS A 268 28.56 2.86 -4.29
C HIS A 268 28.74 1.37 -4.61
N VAL A 269 28.61 0.50 -3.61
CA VAL A 269 28.83 -0.93 -3.79
C VAL A 269 27.70 -1.56 -4.62
N ALA A 270 26.46 -1.20 -4.34
CA ALA A 270 25.29 -1.66 -5.10
C ALA A 270 25.36 -1.18 -6.57
N GLY A 271 25.72 0.09 -6.78
CA GLY A 271 25.89 0.66 -8.12
C GLY A 271 26.99 0.01 -8.94
N ARG A 272 28.15 -0.30 -8.34
CA ARG A 272 29.23 -1.03 -9.03
C ARG A 272 28.80 -2.42 -9.50
N ARG A 273 28.07 -3.16 -8.67
CA ARG A 273 27.53 -4.48 -9.04
C ARG A 273 26.58 -4.43 -10.20
N LEU A 274 25.71 -3.42 -10.22
CA LEU A 274 24.78 -3.21 -11.32
C LEU A 274 25.52 -3.07 -12.65
N VAL A 275 26.66 -2.38 -12.66
CA VAL A 275 27.48 -2.18 -13.86
C VAL A 275 28.29 -3.42 -14.23
N GLU A 276 28.83 -4.12 -13.23
CA GLU A 276 29.67 -5.33 -13.44
C GLU A 276 28.83 -6.54 -13.86
N GLN A 277 27.61 -6.68 -13.33
CA GLN A 277 26.74 -7.84 -13.56
C GLN A 277 25.28 -7.45 -13.80
N PRO A 278 24.95 -6.70 -14.87
CA PRO A 278 23.61 -6.15 -15.09
C PRO A 278 22.54 -7.25 -15.25
N PHE A 279 22.85 -8.34 -15.95
CA PHE A 279 21.90 -9.43 -16.17
C PHE A 279 21.59 -10.20 -14.88
N SER A 280 22.58 -10.41 -14.02
CA SER A 280 22.35 -11.05 -12.71
C SER A 280 21.52 -10.16 -11.79
N CYS A 281 21.77 -8.85 -11.79
CA CYS A 281 20.96 -7.89 -11.04
C CYS A 281 19.52 -7.84 -11.60
N PHE A 282 19.33 -7.85 -12.92
CA PHE A 282 18.01 -7.89 -13.52
C PHE A 282 17.25 -9.18 -13.15
N GLY A 283 17.90 -10.35 -13.28
CA GLY A 283 17.29 -11.63 -12.92
C GLY A 283 16.90 -11.72 -11.44
N LEU A 284 17.79 -11.26 -10.54
CA LEU A 284 17.50 -11.22 -9.11
C LEU A 284 16.37 -10.20 -8.78
N GLY A 285 16.40 -9.04 -9.41
CA GLY A 285 15.36 -8.02 -9.24
C GLY A 285 13.99 -8.52 -9.71
N LEU A 286 13.93 -9.21 -10.84
CA LEU A 286 12.71 -9.83 -11.35
C LEU A 286 12.21 -10.93 -10.41
N ALA A 287 13.11 -11.77 -9.90
CA ALA A 287 12.78 -12.80 -8.92
C ALA A 287 12.18 -12.18 -7.65
N VAL A 288 12.79 -11.12 -7.10
CA VAL A 288 12.30 -10.40 -5.92
C VAL A 288 10.96 -9.72 -6.21
N LEU A 289 10.82 -9.09 -7.38
CA LEU A 289 9.59 -8.42 -7.79
C LEU A 289 8.40 -9.37 -7.82
N VAL A 290 8.60 -10.60 -8.29
CA VAL A 290 7.53 -11.61 -8.43
C VAL A 290 7.32 -12.40 -7.13
N THR A 291 8.41 -12.83 -6.47
CA THR A 291 8.31 -13.73 -5.31
C THR A 291 7.87 -13.01 -4.04
N THR A 292 8.31 -11.75 -3.85
CA THR A 292 8.01 -11.03 -2.61
C THR A 292 6.51 -10.77 -2.40
N PRO A 293 5.72 -10.30 -3.39
CA PRO A 293 4.28 -10.17 -3.23
C PRO A 293 3.59 -11.49 -2.88
N VAL A 294 4.02 -12.59 -3.52
CA VAL A 294 3.46 -13.92 -3.25
C VAL A 294 3.74 -14.34 -1.81
N ILE A 295 4.98 -14.14 -1.33
CA ILE A 295 5.35 -14.42 0.06
C ILE A 295 4.52 -13.55 1.02
N ILE A 296 4.37 -12.26 0.72
CA ILE A 296 3.58 -11.34 1.54
C ILE A 296 2.11 -11.80 1.62
N VAL A 297 1.50 -12.17 0.50
CA VAL A 297 0.13 -12.70 0.47
C VAL A 297 0.00 -13.96 1.30
N VAL A 298 0.93 -14.92 1.17
CA VAL A 298 0.95 -16.14 1.97
C VAL A 298 1.10 -15.83 3.47
N LEU A 299 1.94 -14.85 3.82
CA LEU A 299 2.10 -14.41 5.21
C LEU A 299 0.84 -13.76 5.75
N ILE A 300 0.16 -12.92 4.97
CA ILE A 300 -1.09 -12.25 5.38
C ILE A 300 -2.22 -13.27 5.61
N ILE A 301 -2.32 -14.31 4.78
CA ILE A 301 -3.29 -15.40 4.96
C ILE A 301 -2.99 -16.21 6.23
N SER A 302 -1.73 -16.25 6.66
CA SER A 302 -1.34 -16.91 7.91
C SER A 302 -1.61 -15.99 9.10
N VAL A 303 -2.40 -16.46 10.06
CA VAL A 303 -2.75 -15.71 11.29
C VAL A 303 -1.51 -15.19 12.04
N LEU A 304 -0.43 -15.98 12.09
CA LEU A 304 0.85 -15.58 12.69
C LEU A 304 1.67 -14.66 11.77
N GLY A 305 1.41 -14.68 10.47
CA GLY A 305 2.15 -13.92 9.46
C GLY A 305 1.59 -12.53 9.18
N LEU A 306 0.40 -12.19 9.67
CA LEU A 306 -0.27 -10.91 9.35
C LEU A 306 0.61 -9.69 9.70
N ALA A 307 1.14 -9.63 10.93
CA ALA A 307 2.01 -8.52 11.35
C ALA A 307 3.31 -8.47 10.53
N ILE A 308 3.89 -9.65 10.22
CA ILE A 308 5.09 -9.77 9.37
C ILE A 308 4.75 -9.40 7.93
N GLY A 309 3.56 -9.78 7.44
CA GLY A 309 3.06 -9.45 6.11
C GLY A 309 2.88 -7.94 5.92
N ILE A 310 2.27 -7.26 6.89
CA ILE A 310 2.13 -5.78 6.87
C ILE A 310 3.50 -5.10 6.89
N ALA A 311 4.40 -5.54 7.77
CA ALA A 311 5.78 -5.05 7.78
C ALA A 311 6.50 -5.35 6.45
N GLY A 312 6.21 -6.52 5.84
CA GLY A 312 6.69 -6.93 4.54
C GLY A 312 6.22 -6.01 3.41
N ILE A 313 4.97 -5.57 3.42
CA ILE A 313 4.45 -4.57 2.46
C ILE A 313 5.25 -3.27 2.55
N ALA A 314 5.45 -2.76 3.76
CA ALA A 314 6.22 -1.53 3.97
C ALA A 314 7.68 -1.68 3.53
N ALA A 315 8.31 -2.80 3.88
CA ALA A 315 9.68 -3.10 3.49
C ALA A 315 9.82 -3.27 1.96
N TYR A 316 8.85 -3.93 1.33
CA TYR A 316 8.82 -4.10 -0.12
C TYR A 316 8.60 -2.78 -0.85
N GLY A 317 7.67 -1.94 -0.36
CA GLY A 317 7.47 -0.60 -0.89
C GLY A 317 8.74 0.26 -0.79
N ALA A 318 9.42 0.24 0.36
CA ALA A 318 10.70 0.91 0.53
C ALA A 318 11.76 0.38 -0.45
N LEU A 319 11.82 -0.93 -0.66
CA LEU A 319 12.76 -1.57 -1.59
C LEU A 319 12.47 -1.20 -3.05
N LEU A 320 11.20 -1.09 -3.44
CA LEU A 320 10.79 -0.61 -4.77
C LEU A 320 11.20 0.84 -5.01
N LEU A 321 11.11 1.70 -3.99
CA LEU A 321 11.58 3.09 -4.07
C LEU A 321 13.11 3.19 -4.13
N LEU A 322 13.83 2.25 -3.51
CA LEU A 322 15.30 2.18 -3.56
C LEU A 322 15.81 1.76 -4.95
N GLY A 323 15.08 0.94 -5.69
CA GLY A 323 15.50 0.41 -6.99
C GLY A 323 15.96 1.50 -7.96
N PRO A 324 15.12 2.45 -8.35
CA PRO A 324 15.50 3.54 -9.26
C PRO A 324 16.67 4.37 -8.75
N VAL A 325 16.72 4.64 -7.44
CA VAL A 325 17.81 5.40 -6.82
C VAL A 325 19.15 4.70 -6.98
N VAL A 326 19.22 3.41 -6.64
CA VAL A 326 20.45 2.61 -6.76
C VAL A 326 20.89 2.50 -8.22
N ALA A 327 19.93 2.28 -9.14
CA ALA A 327 20.22 2.19 -10.56
C ALA A 327 20.79 3.51 -11.12
N LEU A 328 20.18 4.64 -10.78
CA LEU A 328 20.65 5.94 -11.25
C LEU A 328 22.00 6.31 -10.66
N PHE A 329 22.27 6.03 -9.39
CA PHE A 329 23.59 6.27 -8.80
C PHE A 329 24.65 5.35 -9.42
N GLY A 330 24.33 4.07 -9.67
CA GLY A 330 25.24 3.13 -10.33
C GLY A 330 25.62 3.54 -11.75
N LEU A 331 24.61 3.90 -12.54
CA LEU A 331 24.81 4.39 -13.90
C LEU A 331 25.60 5.71 -13.90
N ASN A 332 25.27 6.63 -12.99
CA ASN A 332 25.96 7.89 -12.82
C ASN A 332 27.44 7.68 -12.46
N ASP A 333 27.75 6.84 -11.49
CA ASP A 333 29.13 6.54 -11.09
C ASP A 333 29.92 5.92 -12.25
N PHE A 334 29.29 5.08 -13.06
CA PHE A 334 29.88 4.49 -14.27
C PHE A 334 30.18 5.55 -15.32
N VAL A 335 29.23 6.42 -15.63
CA VAL A 335 29.39 7.51 -16.61
C VAL A 335 30.46 8.49 -16.16
N LEU A 336 30.43 8.91 -14.89
CA LEU A 336 31.49 9.80 -14.35
C LEU A 336 32.86 9.14 -14.39
N ALA A 337 32.92 7.82 -14.15
CA ALA A 337 34.20 7.10 -14.23
C ALA A 337 34.78 7.07 -15.63
N ARG A 338 33.94 7.11 -16.66
CA ARG A 338 34.37 7.16 -18.08
C ARG A 338 34.71 8.55 -18.57
N LEU A 339 33.96 9.56 -18.09
CA LEU A 339 34.07 10.93 -18.63
C LEU A 339 35.03 11.84 -17.85
N LEU A 340 35.28 11.57 -16.56
CA LEU A 340 36.05 12.47 -15.69
C LEU A 340 37.24 11.74 -15.02
N PRO A 341 38.44 12.38 -15.00
CA PRO A 341 39.56 11.88 -14.21
C PRO A 341 39.23 11.79 -12.72
N ALA A 342 39.85 10.83 -12.01
CA ALA A 342 39.59 10.59 -10.60
C ALA A 342 39.76 11.81 -9.69
N ALA A 343 40.72 12.72 -10.03
CA ALA A 343 41.02 13.93 -9.28
C ALA A 343 39.86 14.96 -9.25
N ILE A 344 38.92 14.88 -10.18
CA ILE A 344 37.83 15.87 -10.35
C ILE A 344 36.48 15.35 -9.84
N ARG A 345 36.42 14.10 -9.36
CA ARG A 345 35.17 13.46 -8.86
C ARG A 345 34.88 13.90 -7.44
N THR A 346 34.19 15.04 -7.31
CA THR A 346 33.75 15.54 -6.00
C THR A 346 32.35 15.03 -5.64
N PRO A 347 32.00 14.92 -4.33
CA PRO A 347 30.64 14.56 -3.92
C PRO A 347 29.56 15.47 -4.50
N ALA A 348 29.85 16.76 -4.62
CA ALA A 348 28.91 17.72 -5.22
C ALA A 348 28.61 17.42 -6.69
N ARG A 349 29.62 17.09 -7.49
CA ARG A 349 29.45 16.71 -8.90
C ARG A 349 28.65 15.41 -9.06
N ARG A 350 28.86 14.45 -8.15
CA ARG A 350 28.11 13.21 -8.11
C ARG A 350 26.61 13.46 -7.88
N ARG A 351 26.28 14.34 -6.92
CA ARG A 351 24.89 14.73 -6.64
C ARG A 351 24.26 15.46 -7.82
N LEU A 352 25.01 16.39 -8.42
CA LEU A 352 24.54 17.13 -9.59
C LEU A 352 24.27 16.18 -10.78
N ALA A 353 25.15 15.22 -11.02
CA ALA A 353 24.96 14.23 -12.08
C ALA A 353 23.79 13.27 -11.78
N PHE A 354 23.53 12.94 -10.51
CA PHE A 354 22.32 12.21 -10.12
C PHE A 354 21.04 12.99 -10.45
N VAL A 355 21.02 14.28 -10.12
CA VAL A 355 19.89 15.17 -10.47
C VAL A 355 19.69 15.21 -11.99
N ALA A 356 20.78 15.37 -12.74
CA ALA A 356 20.73 15.40 -14.20
C ALA A 356 20.24 14.04 -14.78
N ALA A 357 20.70 12.91 -14.24
CA ALA A 357 20.25 11.59 -14.65
C ALA A 357 18.76 11.36 -14.34
N LEU A 358 18.28 11.82 -13.20
CA LEU A 358 16.88 11.74 -12.81
C LEU A 358 16.00 12.60 -13.74
N LEU A 359 16.43 13.82 -14.05
CA LEU A 359 15.72 14.69 -14.98
C LEU A 359 15.72 14.12 -16.42
N LEU A 360 16.83 13.53 -16.83
CA LEU A 360 16.92 12.84 -18.13
C LEU A 360 15.98 11.63 -18.17
N LEU A 361 15.94 10.82 -17.11
CA LEU A 361 15.01 9.70 -17.02
C LEU A 361 13.57 10.20 -17.08
N SER A 362 13.23 11.26 -16.34
CA SER A 362 11.90 11.88 -16.37
C SER A 362 11.52 12.42 -17.74
N LEU A 363 12.48 12.94 -18.50
CA LEU A 363 12.26 13.37 -19.89
C LEU A 363 12.03 12.17 -20.82
N LEU A 364 12.82 11.10 -20.64
CA LEU A 364 12.71 9.88 -21.43
C LEU A 364 11.37 9.14 -21.18
N THR A 365 10.80 9.26 -19.97
CA THR A 365 9.48 8.68 -19.66
C THR A 365 8.34 9.30 -20.47
N ARG A 366 8.54 10.49 -21.00
CA ARG A 366 7.54 11.17 -21.86
C ARG A 366 7.52 10.65 -23.30
N LEU A 367 8.50 9.81 -23.69
CA LEU A 367 8.51 9.20 -25.02
C LEU A 367 7.53 8.03 -25.05
N PRO A 368 6.51 8.05 -25.94
CA PRO A 368 5.58 6.94 -26.10
C PRO A 368 6.35 5.65 -26.47
N TYR A 369 5.92 4.52 -25.95
CA TYR A 369 6.49 3.17 -26.14
C TYR A 369 7.88 2.90 -25.50
N VAL A 370 8.71 3.90 -25.21
CA VAL A 370 10.07 3.73 -24.68
C VAL A 370 10.12 4.01 -23.18
N GLY A 371 9.36 4.99 -22.70
CA GLY A 371 9.42 5.47 -21.32
C GLY A 371 9.09 4.39 -20.30
N THR A 372 7.94 3.74 -20.44
CA THR A 372 7.48 2.71 -19.50
C THR A 372 8.44 1.52 -19.42
N PRO A 373 8.87 0.87 -20.54
CA PRO A 373 9.85 -0.20 -20.48
C PRO A 373 11.18 0.21 -19.83
N LEU A 374 11.64 1.44 -20.10
CA LEU A 374 12.89 1.96 -19.55
C LEU A 374 12.83 2.06 -18.01
N VAL A 375 11.75 2.63 -17.47
CA VAL A 375 11.54 2.73 -16.01
C VAL A 375 11.49 1.34 -15.38
N TRP A 376 10.80 0.39 -16.01
CA TRP A 376 10.73 -0.98 -15.55
C TRP A 376 12.12 -1.63 -15.48
N VAL A 377 12.92 -1.53 -16.53
CA VAL A 377 14.27 -2.08 -16.56
C VAL A 377 15.15 -1.42 -15.50
N VAL A 378 15.11 -0.11 -15.37
CA VAL A 378 15.88 0.64 -14.36
C VAL A 378 15.47 0.23 -12.95
N THR A 379 14.16 0.14 -12.68
CA THR A 379 13.64 -0.24 -11.36
C THR A 379 14.01 -1.67 -11.01
N VAL A 380 13.81 -2.63 -11.91
CA VAL A 380 14.09 -4.05 -11.68
C VAL A 380 15.59 -4.30 -11.49
N THR A 381 16.45 -3.71 -12.32
CA THR A 381 17.91 -3.89 -12.17
C THR A 381 18.44 -3.26 -10.88
N GLY A 382 17.92 -2.08 -10.52
CA GLY A 382 18.29 -1.42 -9.27
C GLY A 382 17.78 -2.18 -8.04
N LEU A 383 16.57 -2.74 -8.10
CA LEU A 383 16.00 -3.60 -7.07
C LEU A 383 16.90 -4.81 -6.80
N GLY A 384 17.37 -5.49 -7.86
CA GLY A 384 18.27 -6.63 -7.74
C GLY A 384 19.62 -6.24 -7.15
N ALA A 385 20.21 -5.14 -7.57
CA ALA A 385 21.48 -4.63 -7.02
C ALA A 385 21.34 -4.26 -5.53
N ALA A 386 20.23 -3.60 -5.16
CA ALA A 386 19.90 -3.25 -3.78
C ALA A 386 19.73 -4.49 -2.90
N THR A 387 18.98 -5.47 -3.37
CA THR A 387 18.73 -6.73 -2.63
C THR A 387 20.01 -7.52 -2.45
N TRP A 388 20.83 -7.64 -3.48
CA TRP A 388 22.12 -8.34 -3.39
C TRP A 388 23.04 -7.68 -2.36
N GLN A 389 23.13 -6.36 -2.41
CA GLN A 389 23.96 -5.62 -1.44
C GLN A 389 23.43 -5.75 -0.01
N LEU A 390 22.11 -5.75 0.19
CA LEU A 390 21.49 -5.97 1.49
C LEU A 390 21.84 -7.37 2.03
N TYR A 391 21.70 -8.39 1.19
CA TYR A 391 22.04 -9.77 1.54
C TYR A 391 23.51 -9.92 1.98
N ASP A 392 24.45 -9.33 1.25
CA ASP A 392 25.87 -9.39 1.63
C ASP A 392 26.17 -8.59 2.90
N SER A 393 25.49 -7.47 3.10
CA SER A 393 25.67 -6.67 4.32
C SER A 393 25.20 -7.40 5.59
N ILE A 394 24.19 -8.28 5.45
CA ILE A 394 23.69 -9.13 6.54
C ILE A 394 24.65 -10.32 6.78
N ARG A 395 25.22 -10.88 5.71
CA ARG A 395 26.16 -12.02 5.80
C ARG A 395 27.58 -11.63 6.15
N ALA A 396 27.99 -10.38 6.02
CA ALA A 396 29.31 -9.94 6.44
C ALA A 396 29.44 -10.14 7.96
N GLU A 397 30.07 -11.23 8.37
CA GLU A 397 30.47 -11.44 9.75
C GLU A 397 31.31 -10.26 10.24
N PRO A 398 31.08 -9.79 11.48
CA PRO A 398 31.97 -8.79 12.05
C PRO A 398 33.40 -9.34 12.01
N ALA A 399 34.30 -8.61 11.33
CA ALA A 399 35.71 -8.99 11.29
C ALA A 399 36.16 -9.31 12.70
N ARG A 400 36.61 -10.55 12.91
CA ARG A 400 37.21 -10.97 14.20
C ARG A 400 38.29 -9.96 14.53
N PRO A 401 38.33 -9.41 15.76
CA PRO A 401 39.45 -8.59 16.17
C PRO A 401 40.73 -9.37 15.95
N TYR A 402 41.69 -8.79 15.23
CA TYR A 402 43.03 -9.33 15.06
C TYR A 402 43.60 -9.61 16.46
N ALA A 403 43.70 -10.86 16.82
CA ALA A 403 44.44 -11.28 17.99
C ALA A 403 45.94 -11.05 17.67
N PRO A 404 46.64 -10.17 18.39
CA PRO A 404 48.07 -10.01 18.18
C PRO A 404 48.76 -11.34 18.44
N ASP A 405 49.55 -11.77 17.46
CA ASP A 405 50.37 -12.98 17.48
C ASP A 405 51.25 -12.94 18.75
N GLN A 406 50.94 -13.83 19.70
CA GLN A 406 51.80 -14.08 20.84
C GLN A 406 52.89 -15.07 20.39
N SER A 407 53.82 -14.57 19.61
CA SER A 407 55.06 -15.32 19.42
C SER A 407 55.84 -15.33 20.74
N PRO A 408 56.15 -16.54 21.29
CA PRO A 408 56.94 -16.62 22.51
C PRO A 408 58.34 -16.10 22.25
N ALA A 409 58.77 -15.13 23.07
CA ALA A 409 60.15 -14.67 23.12
C ALA A 409 61.06 -15.87 23.33
N ARG A 410 61.91 -16.19 22.35
CA ARG A 410 63.01 -17.14 22.55
C ARG A 410 64.03 -16.48 23.44
N SER A 411 64.23 -17.03 24.62
CA SER A 411 65.37 -16.87 25.51
C SER A 411 66.65 -17.44 24.90
#